data_d411941e10d5dc401b608600f9db47f2
#
_entry.id   d411941e10d5dc401b608600f9db47f2
#
_cell.length_a   1.000
_cell.length_b   1.000
_cell.length_c   1.000
_cell.angle_alpha   90.00
_cell.angle_beta   90.00
_cell.angle_gamma   90.00
#
_symmetry.space_group_name_H-M   'P 1'
#
loop_
_entity.id
_entity.type
_entity.pdbx_description
1 polymer ?
#
loop_
_entity_poly.entity_id
_entity_poly.type
_entity_poly.pdbx_seq_one_letter_code
_entity_poly.pdbx_strand_id
1 'polypeptide(L)'
;TKVLHLFYRKSEDEKMSPDHKMAGFVGGGGTWMIEQRCEGFSYYWQARWTVNNDETEDRNRWTVNYGRFDRKIKSTNLVFSGNMIREELRKTLSDISAFAYSQNQKGWSETFQKALYELSNQTPEEHYYHKDLLPPGAYSLESRQLLYSAAMSWVFGGMGSWNDIIFDDPEVEKRYDELSAKLYGAINDSVLAVVNVV
;
A
#
# COMPACT_ATOMS: atom_id res chain seq x y z
N THR A 1 6.50 10.60 26.15
CA THR A 1 7.26 10.06 25.00
C THR A 1 6.49 10.40 23.76
N LYS A 2 7.15 11.02 22.77
CA LYS A 2 6.54 11.27 21.46
C LYS A 2 6.76 10.04 20.62
N VAL A 3 5.68 9.45 20.10
CA VAL A 3 5.74 8.28 19.22
C VAL A 3 5.29 8.72 17.84
N LEU A 4 6.00 8.29 16.81
CA LEU A 4 5.65 8.50 15.41
C LEU A 4 5.07 7.22 14.84
N HIS A 5 3.96 7.34 14.13
CA HIS A 5 3.34 6.25 13.41
C HIS A 5 3.08 6.64 11.96
N LEU A 6 3.18 5.68 11.06
CA LEU A 6 2.63 5.82 9.73
C LEU A 6 1.10 5.74 9.82
N PHE A 7 0.40 6.64 9.16
CA PHE A 7 -1.05 6.72 9.16
C PHE A 7 -1.57 6.83 7.72
N TYR A 8 -2.59 6.06 7.41
CA TYR A 8 -3.29 6.12 6.14
C TYR A 8 -4.75 6.53 6.35
N ARG A 9 -5.20 7.56 5.65
CA ARG A 9 -6.58 8.02 5.65
C ARG A 9 -7.21 7.72 4.31
N LYS A 10 -8.24 6.87 4.30
CA LYS A 10 -9.06 6.63 3.13
C LYS A 10 -9.73 7.92 2.66
N SER A 11 -10.01 8.03 1.37
CA SER A 11 -10.86 9.10 0.84
C SER A 11 -12.27 8.93 1.41
N GLU A 12 -12.85 10.03 1.88
CA GLU A 12 -14.21 10.08 2.44
C GLU A 12 -15.22 10.61 1.42
N ASP A 13 -14.77 11.01 0.23
CA ASP A 13 -15.64 11.58 -0.79
C ASP A 13 -16.31 10.46 -1.60
N GLU A 14 -17.55 10.14 -1.27
CA GLU A 14 -18.39 9.15 -1.95
C GLU A 14 -18.65 9.47 -3.44
N LYS A 15 -18.38 10.71 -3.87
CA LYS A 15 -18.53 11.13 -5.27
C LYS A 15 -17.29 10.86 -6.11
N MET A 16 -16.16 10.58 -5.47
CA MET A 16 -14.92 10.22 -6.16
C MET A 16 -14.85 8.72 -6.40
N SER A 17 -14.12 8.35 -7.44
CA SER A 17 -13.78 6.94 -7.68
C SER A 17 -13.06 6.35 -6.46
N PRO A 18 -13.25 5.05 -6.17
CA PRO A 18 -12.59 4.38 -5.06
C PRO A 18 -11.06 4.54 -5.06
N ASP A 19 -10.43 4.58 -3.90
CA ASP A 19 -9.00 4.81 -3.72
C ASP A 19 -8.13 3.91 -4.61
N HIS A 20 -8.47 2.63 -4.75
CA HIS A 20 -7.69 1.69 -5.57
C HIS A 20 -7.71 2.06 -7.07
N LYS A 21 -8.81 2.61 -7.57
CA LYS A 21 -8.90 3.08 -8.97
C LYS A 21 -8.12 4.38 -9.19
N MET A 22 -7.98 5.19 -8.14
CA MET A 22 -7.29 6.48 -8.19
C MET A 22 -5.81 6.42 -7.84
N ALA A 23 -5.32 5.29 -7.31
CA ALA A 23 -3.95 5.15 -6.80
C ALA A 23 -2.84 5.38 -7.84
N GLY A 24 -3.15 5.22 -9.14
CA GLY A 24 -2.23 5.49 -10.26
C GLY A 24 -2.10 6.96 -10.66
N PHE A 25 -2.92 7.85 -10.09
CA PHE A 25 -2.94 9.27 -10.44
C PHE A 25 -2.29 10.12 -9.35
N VAL A 26 -1.60 11.19 -9.74
CA VAL A 26 -0.98 12.12 -8.81
C VAL A 26 -2.05 12.76 -7.91
N GLY A 27 -1.94 12.55 -6.60
CA GLY A 27 -2.92 13.02 -5.61
C GLY A 27 -4.19 12.16 -5.53
N GLY A 28 -4.26 11.06 -6.28
CA GLY A 28 -5.36 10.08 -6.20
C GLY A 28 -5.15 9.05 -5.08
N GLY A 29 -6.22 8.31 -4.78
CA GLY A 29 -6.25 7.38 -3.65
C GLY A 29 -6.35 8.09 -2.30
N GLY A 30 -6.09 7.35 -1.22
CA GLY A 30 -6.08 7.92 0.12
C GLY A 30 -4.80 8.68 0.46
N THR A 31 -4.71 9.21 1.65
CA THR A 31 -3.61 10.07 2.07
C THR A 31 -2.73 9.39 3.11
N TRP A 32 -1.44 9.26 2.78
CA TRP A 32 -0.41 8.82 3.73
C TRP A 32 0.11 10.00 4.54
N MET A 33 0.21 9.82 5.86
CA MET A 33 0.65 10.84 6.81
C MET A 33 1.55 10.21 7.88
N ILE A 34 2.36 11.04 8.53
CA ILE A 34 3.05 10.66 9.76
C ILE A 34 2.22 11.21 10.92
N GLU A 35 1.72 10.32 11.78
CA GLU A 35 1.06 10.67 13.03
C GLU A 35 2.12 10.88 14.11
N GLN A 36 2.15 12.05 14.71
CA GLN A 36 2.91 12.34 15.93
C GLN A 36 1.96 12.29 17.13
N ARG A 37 2.02 11.23 17.90
CA ARG A 37 1.20 11.05 19.09
C ARG A 37 1.75 11.86 20.25
N CYS A 38 0.86 12.65 20.86
CA CYS A 38 1.08 13.39 22.10
C CYS A 38 0.07 12.93 23.15
N GLU A 39 0.19 13.44 24.37
CA GLU A 39 -0.76 13.15 25.43
C GLU A 39 -2.13 13.74 25.09
N GLY A 40 -3.13 12.86 24.84
CA GLY A 40 -4.52 13.23 24.58
C GLY A 40 -4.85 13.74 23.18
N PHE A 41 -3.87 13.87 22.28
CA PHE A 41 -4.07 14.31 20.89
C PHE A 41 -2.94 13.88 19.96
N SER A 42 -3.15 13.99 18.62
CA SER A 42 -2.13 13.75 17.62
C SER A 42 -2.00 14.93 16.65
N TYR A 43 -0.79 15.14 16.14
CA TYR A 43 -0.52 15.96 14.97
C TYR A 43 -0.29 15.05 13.77
N TYR A 44 -0.63 15.52 12.57
CA TYR A 44 -0.42 14.80 11.33
C TYR A 44 0.46 15.62 10.39
N TRP A 45 1.45 14.93 9.78
CA TRP A 45 2.37 15.51 8.82
C TRP A 45 2.12 14.85 7.47
N GLN A 46 1.88 15.64 6.45
CA GLN A 46 1.65 15.18 5.08
C GLN A 46 2.78 15.61 4.18
N ALA A 47 3.23 14.70 3.31
CA ALA A 47 4.18 15.01 2.25
C ALA A 47 3.53 15.86 1.16
N ARG A 48 4.25 16.87 0.70
CA ARG A 48 3.93 17.68 -0.48
C ARG A 48 5.07 17.53 -1.47
N TRP A 49 4.75 17.08 -2.65
CA TRP A 49 5.70 16.82 -3.71
C TRP A 49 5.68 17.98 -4.70
N THR A 50 6.84 18.53 -5.01
CA THR A 50 7.03 19.55 -6.05
C THR A 50 8.08 19.09 -7.04
N VAL A 51 7.80 19.31 -8.33
CA VAL A 51 8.78 19.05 -9.39
C VAL A 51 9.78 20.18 -9.41
N ASN A 52 11.06 19.87 -9.35
CA ASN A 52 12.12 20.85 -9.53
C ASN A 52 12.28 21.13 -11.03
N ASN A 53 12.11 22.40 -11.41
CA ASN A 53 12.26 22.85 -12.81
C ASN A 53 13.71 23.14 -13.21
N ASP A 54 14.66 22.95 -12.30
CA ASP A 54 16.05 23.23 -12.60
C ASP A 54 16.68 22.10 -13.42
N GLU A 55 17.19 22.46 -14.59
CA GLU A 55 18.07 21.63 -15.44
C GLU A 55 19.42 21.35 -14.78
N THR A 56 19.51 21.37 -13.45
CA THR A 56 20.72 21.04 -12.72
C THR A 56 21.04 19.57 -12.92
N GLU A 57 22.32 19.26 -13.09
CA GLU A 57 22.89 17.90 -13.26
C GLU A 57 22.50 16.92 -12.13
N ASP A 58 21.90 17.43 -11.06
CA ASP A 58 21.40 16.66 -9.95
C ASP A 58 20.06 16.01 -10.33
N ARG A 59 20.06 14.69 -10.45
CA ARG A 59 18.91 13.87 -10.87
C ARG A 59 17.69 13.91 -9.95
N ASN A 60 17.67 14.78 -8.96
CA ASN A 60 16.59 14.98 -8.00
C ASN A 60 15.45 15.80 -8.62
N ARG A 61 14.57 15.13 -9.37
CA ARG A 61 13.39 15.75 -9.98
C ARG A 61 12.33 16.19 -8.98
N TRP A 62 12.41 15.74 -7.73
CA TRP A 62 11.36 15.96 -6.75
C TRP A 62 11.91 16.55 -5.46
N THR A 63 11.23 17.59 -4.96
CA THR A 63 11.38 18.06 -3.59
C THR A 63 10.17 17.62 -2.78
N VAL A 64 10.41 17.00 -1.61
CA VAL A 64 9.36 16.54 -0.70
C VAL A 64 9.42 17.38 0.57
N ASN A 65 8.34 18.12 0.84
CA ASN A 65 8.18 18.92 2.05
C ASN A 65 7.07 18.32 2.92
N TYR A 66 7.36 18.07 4.20
CA TYR A 66 6.36 17.63 5.15
C TYR A 66 5.74 18.83 5.87
N GLY A 67 4.46 19.07 5.62
CA GLY A 67 3.67 20.09 6.29
C GLY A 67 2.86 19.52 7.44
N ARG A 68 2.90 20.16 8.62
CA ARG A 68 2.08 19.78 9.76
C ARG A 68 0.69 20.43 9.66
N PHE A 69 -0.35 19.64 9.93
CA PHE A 69 -1.70 20.16 10.13
C PHE A 69 -1.85 20.70 11.54
N ASP A 70 -2.41 21.91 11.65
CA ASP A 70 -2.63 22.58 12.94
C ASP A 70 -3.84 22.01 13.71
N ARG A 71 -4.61 21.11 13.12
CA ARG A 71 -5.72 20.45 13.81
C ARG A 71 -5.19 19.35 14.72
N LYS A 72 -5.48 19.49 16.02
CA LYS A 72 -5.36 18.40 16.99
C LYS A 72 -6.52 17.43 16.75
N ILE A 73 -6.18 16.22 16.33
CA ILE A 73 -7.18 15.14 16.14
C ILE A 73 -7.07 14.22 17.34
N LYS A 74 -8.22 13.75 17.85
CA LYS A 74 -8.22 12.78 18.95
C LYS A 74 -7.49 11.51 18.48
N SER A 75 -6.49 11.08 19.24
CA SER A 75 -5.70 9.91 18.92
C SER A 75 -6.60 8.68 18.81
N THR A 76 -6.44 7.92 17.73
CA THR A 76 -7.08 6.61 17.55
C THR A 76 -6.08 5.51 17.87
N ASN A 77 -6.47 4.60 18.77
CA ASN A 77 -5.66 3.41 19.03
C ASN A 77 -5.87 2.40 17.90
N LEU A 78 -5.00 2.44 16.90
CA LEU A 78 -4.94 1.38 15.89
C LEU A 78 -4.16 0.20 16.49
N VAL A 79 -4.86 -0.89 16.76
CA VAL A 79 -4.24 -2.16 17.18
C VAL A 79 -4.10 -3.02 15.92
N PHE A 80 -2.87 -3.21 15.48
CA PHE A 80 -2.58 -4.11 14.36
C PHE A 80 -2.22 -5.50 14.91
N SER A 81 -3.02 -6.51 14.56
CA SER A 81 -2.62 -7.91 14.75
C SER A 81 -1.90 -8.40 13.50
N GLY A 82 -0.57 -8.48 13.53
CA GLY A 82 0.25 -8.88 12.39
C GLY A 82 -0.19 -10.22 11.77
N ASN A 83 -0.59 -11.19 12.59
CA ASN A 83 -1.06 -12.49 12.10
C ASN A 83 -2.38 -12.38 11.33
N MET A 84 -3.34 -11.59 11.82
CA MET A 84 -4.63 -11.41 11.12
C MET A 84 -4.43 -10.70 9.78
N ILE A 85 -3.59 -9.67 9.74
CA ILE A 85 -3.28 -8.92 8.52
C ILE A 85 -2.57 -9.82 7.50
N ARG A 86 -1.63 -10.65 7.96
CA ARG A 86 -0.93 -11.61 7.12
C ARG A 86 -1.89 -12.64 6.49
N GLU A 87 -2.83 -13.17 7.27
CA GLU A 87 -3.81 -14.13 6.76
C GLU A 87 -4.82 -13.46 5.81
N GLU A 88 -5.21 -12.21 6.06
CA GLU A 88 -6.07 -11.45 5.14
C GLU A 88 -5.34 -11.19 3.80
N LEU A 89 -4.08 -10.78 3.82
CA LEU A 89 -3.29 -10.62 2.60
C LEU A 89 -3.14 -11.96 1.85
N ARG A 90 -2.82 -13.04 2.57
CA ARG A 90 -2.70 -14.39 1.99
C ARG A 90 -3.98 -14.80 1.28
N LYS A 91 -5.11 -14.69 1.95
CA LYS A 91 -6.42 -15.04 1.40
C LYS A 91 -6.75 -14.19 0.18
N THR A 92 -6.55 -12.90 0.28
CA THR A 92 -6.84 -11.96 -0.81
C THR A 92 -5.99 -12.24 -2.04
N LEU A 93 -4.69 -12.50 -1.87
CA LEU A 93 -3.79 -12.87 -2.96
C LEU A 93 -4.20 -14.20 -3.62
N SER A 94 -4.62 -15.18 -2.82
CA SER A 94 -5.12 -16.44 -3.34
C SER A 94 -6.40 -16.26 -4.17
N ASP A 95 -7.36 -15.51 -3.63
CA ASP A 95 -8.66 -15.26 -4.28
C ASP A 95 -8.50 -14.49 -5.60
N ILE A 96 -7.69 -13.42 -5.60
CA ILE A 96 -7.49 -12.58 -6.79
C ILE A 96 -6.63 -13.31 -7.84
N SER A 97 -5.66 -14.13 -7.43
CA SER A 97 -4.89 -14.97 -8.35
C SER A 97 -5.77 -15.99 -9.07
N ALA A 98 -6.65 -16.67 -8.34
CA ALA A 98 -7.60 -17.63 -8.91
C ALA A 98 -8.58 -16.93 -9.87
N PHE A 99 -9.08 -15.75 -9.50
CA PHE A 99 -9.93 -14.92 -10.35
C PHE A 99 -9.19 -14.52 -11.64
N ALA A 100 -7.98 -13.96 -11.54
CA ALA A 100 -7.18 -13.56 -12.69
C ALA A 100 -6.94 -14.75 -13.65
N TYR A 101 -6.61 -15.91 -13.12
CA TYR A 101 -6.44 -17.13 -13.92
C TYR A 101 -7.72 -17.52 -14.64
N SER A 102 -8.88 -17.50 -13.96
CA SER A 102 -10.18 -17.85 -14.54
C SER A 102 -10.61 -16.90 -15.66
N GLN A 103 -10.15 -15.65 -15.59
CA GLN A 103 -10.41 -14.61 -16.60
C GLN A 103 -9.31 -14.52 -17.66
N ASN A 104 -8.49 -15.57 -17.81
CA ASN A 104 -7.38 -15.63 -18.77
C ASN A 104 -6.32 -14.54 -18.60
N GLN A 105 -6.25 -13.90 -17.42
CA GLN A 105 -5.25 -12.90 -17.04
C GLN A 105 -4.03 -13.58 -16.39
N LYS A 106 -3.37 -14.49 -17.14
CA LYS A 106 -2.31 -15.37 -16.59
C LYS A 106 -1.14 -14.60 -16.00
N GLY A 107 -0.68 -13.52 -16.65
CA GLY A 107 0.44 -12.71 -16.16
C GLY A 107 0.15 -12.07 -14.80
N TRP A 108 -1.08 -11.59 -14.59
CA TRP A 108 -1.52 -11.06 -13.31
C TRP A 108 -1.65 -12.15 -12.25
N SER A 109 -2.21 -13.31 -12.62
CA SER A 109 -2.27 -14.47 -11.73
C SER A 109 -0.86 -14.85 -11.23
N GLU A 110 0.14 -14.92 -12.11
CA GLU A 110 1.53 -15.21 -11.75
C GLU A 110 2.13 -14.13 -10.83
N THR A 111 1.81 -12.86 -11.06
CA THR A 111 2.24 -11.75 -10.19
C THR A 111 1.71 -11.93 -8.78
N PHE A 112 0.42 -12.22 -8.62
CA PHE A 112 -0.19 -12.48 -7.31
C PHE A 112 0.36 -13.75 -6.64
N GLN A 113 0.66 -14.79 -7.40
CA GLN A 113 1.28 -16.01 -6.87
C GLN A 113 2.71 -15.74 -6.37
N LYS A 114 3.50 -14.94 -7.09
CA LYS A 114 4.83 -14.52 -6.63
C LYS A 114 4.73 -13.74 -5.33
N ALA A 115 3.81 -12.77 -5.23
CA ALA A 115 3.57 -12.05 -3.99
C ALA A 115 3.14 -12.98 -2.84
N LEU A 116 2.28 -13.95 -3.10
CA LEU A 116 1.86 -14.97 -2.13
C LEU A 116 3.04 -15.82 -1.64
N TYR A 117 3.97 -16.18 -2.52
CA TYR A 117 5.18 -16.92 -2.18
C TYR A 117 6.05 -16.16 -1.18
N GLU A 118 6.16 -14.84 -1.29
CA GLU A 118 7.00 -14.01 -0.40
C GLU A 118 6.55 -14.09 1.07
N LEU A 119 5.29 -14.42 1.34
CA LEU A 119 4.82 -14.64 2.71
C LEU A 119 5.51 -15.83 3.43
N SER A 120 6.23 -16.69 2.71
CA SER A 120 6.98 -17.82 3.28
C SER A 120 8.44 -17.86 2.86
N ASN A 121 8.90 -16.90 2.06
CA ASN A 121 10.26 -16.83 1.58
C ASN A 121 11.25 -16.44 2.69
N GLN A 122 12.42 -17.08 2.73
CA GLN A 122 13.44 -16.79 3.75
C GLN A 122 14.25 -15.53 3.42
N THR A 123 14.27 -15.11 2.16
CA THR A 123 15.02 -13.94 1.65
C THR A 123 14.10 -13.08 0.76
N PRO A 124 12.98 -12.54 1.29
CA PRO A 124 11.97 -11.87 0.48
C PRO A 124 12.49 -10.62 -0.23
N GLU A 125 13.51 -9.95 0.32
CA GLU A 125 14.16 -8.79 -0.27
C GLU A 125 14.90 -9.07 -1.57
N GLU A 126 15.33 -10.32 -1.82
CA GLU A 126 16.13 -10.67 -3.01
C GLU A 126 15.31 -10.63 -4.30
N HIS A 127 14.00 -10.80 -4.21
CA HIS A 127 13.11 -10.87 -5.37
C HIS A 127 12.48 -9.51 -5.73
N TYR A 128 12.69 -8.49 -4.92
CA TYR A 128 12.14 -7.15 -5.15
C TYR A 128 13.23 -6.18 -5.61
N TYR A 129 12.90 -5.29 -6.53
CA TYR A 129 13.88 -4.35 -7.11
C TYR A 129 14.36 -3.27 -6.11
N HIS A 130 13.57 -2.95 -5.08
CA HIS A 130 13.95 -2.11 -3.95
C HIS A 130 14.28 -2.98 -2.73
N LYS A 131 15.53 -3.45 -2.66
CA LYS A 131 16.00 -4.28 -1.54
C LYS A 131 16.14 -3.51 -0.23
N ASP A 132 16.12 -2.19 -0.31
CA ASP A 132 16.34 -1.22 0.75
C ASP A 132 15.04 -0.66 1.35
N LEU A 133 13.88 -1.31 1.11
CA LEU A 133 12.60 -0.88 1.71
C LEU A 133 12.65 -0.83 3.24
N LEU A 134 13.42 -1.71 3.86
CA LEU A 134 13.59 -1.78 5.30
C LEU A 134 15.09 -1.69 5.67
N PRO A 135 15.42 -0.99 6.77
CA PRO A 135 16.78 -0.97 7.28
C PRO A 135 17.24 -2.38 7.65
N PRO A 136 18.49 -2.77 7.29
CA PRO A 136 19.02 -4.09 7.60
C PRO A 136 18.97 -4.39 9.10
N GLY A 137 18.45 -5.57 9.47
CA GLY A 137 18.42 -6.05 10.85
C GLY A 137 17.39 -5.38 11.77
N ALA A 138 16.61 -4.41 11.29
CA ALA A 138 15.62 -3.69 12.10
C ALA A 138 14.29 -4.43 12.24
N TYR A 139 14.01 -5.40 11.37
CA TYR A 139 12.71 -6.07 11.30
C TYR A 139 12.84 -7.59 11.31
N SER A 140 11.86 -8.27 11.92
CA SER A 140 11.76 -9.72 11.94
C SER A 140 11.59 -10.28 10.51
N LEU A 141 11.84 -11.57 10.32
CA LEU A 141 11.60 -12.22 9.04
C LEU A 141 10.12 -12.12 8.63
N GLU A 142 9.21 -12.30 9.58
CA GLU A 142 7.76 -12.21 9.34
C GLU A 142 7.35 -10.81 8.86
N SER A 143 7.92 -9.75 9.44
CA SER A 143 7.67 -8.38 9.00
C SER A 143 8.21 -8.13 7.60
N ARG A 144 9.42 -8.61 7.29
CA ARG A 144 10.01 -8.51 5.95
C ARG A 144 9.17 -9.26 4.92
N GLN A 145 8.77 -10.50 5.21
CA GLN A 145 7.89 -11.30 4.35
C GLN A 145 6.57 -10.58 4.05
N LEU A 146 5.94 -10.01 5.09
CA LEU A 146 4.67 -9.29 4.94
C LEU A 146 4.83 -8.05 4.06
N LEU A 147 5.87 -7.22 4.32
CA LEU A 147 6.07 -5.99 3.55
C LEU A 147 6.42 -6.27 2.08
N TYR A 148 7.35 -7.22 1.83
CA TYR A 148 7.76 -7.53 0.45
C TYR A 148 6.65 -8.21 -0.35
N SER A 149 5.82 -9.04 0.29
CA SER A 149 4.60 -9.57 -0.32
C SER A 149 3.63 -8.45 -0.70
N ALA A 150 3.39 -7.50 0.21
CA ALA A 150 2.54 -6.33 -0.05
C ALA A 150 3.11 -5.46 -1.19
N ALA A 151 4.42 -5.19 -1.18
CA ALA A 151 5.09 -4.39 -2.21
C ALA A 151 5.03 -5.05 -3.59
N MET A 152 5.26 -6.37 -3.68
CA MET A 152 5.16 -7.12 -4.94
C MET A 152 3.73 -7.22 -5.48
N SER A 153 2.74 -7.15 -4.61
CA SER A 153 1.32 -7.15 -5.00
C SER A 153 0.76 -5.76 -5.33
N TRP A 154 1.59 -4.71 -5.26
CA TRP A 154 1.18 -3.37 -5.67
C TRP A 154 1.05 -3.30 -7.19
N VAL A 155 -0.16 -3.50 -7.69
CA VAL A 155 -0.50 -3.53 -9.11
C VAL A 155 -1.33 -2.33 -9.55
N PHE A 156 -1.54 -1.38 -8.64
CA PHE A 156 -2.32 -0.16 -8.84
C PHE A 156 -1.42 0.95 -9.38
N GLY A 157 -1.59 1.31 -10.64
CA GLY A 157 -0.70 2.24 -11.33
C GLY A 157 -1.38 2.98 -12.46
N GLY A 158 -0.55 3.56 -13.33
CA GLY A 158 -1.00 4.18 -14.57
C GLY A 158 -1.25 3.15 -15.67
N MET A 159 -1.20 3.62 -16.89
CA MET A 159 -1.51 2.86 -18.11
C MET A 159 -0.79 1.51 -18.19
N GLY A 160 -1.55 0.42 -18.47
CA GLY A 160 -1.04 -0.95 -18.50
C GLY A 160 -1.03 -1.65 -17.14
N SER A 161 -1.57 -1.04 -16.09
CA SER A 161 -1.70 -1.66 -14.76
C SER A 161 -2.95 -2.56 -14.64
N TRP A 162 -3.07 -3.23 -13.50
CA TRP A 162 -4.26 -3.99 -13.16
C TRP A 162 -5.56 -3.16 -13.26
N ASN A 163 -5.50 -1.86 -12.96
CA ASN A 163 -6.64 -0.94 -13.01
C ASN A 163 -7.21 -0.69 -14.42
N ASP A 164 -6.49 -1.05 -15.47
CA ASP A 164 -6.90 -0.81 -16.86
C ASP A 164 -7.69 -1.98 -17.46
N ILE A 165 -7.87 -3.06 -16.69
CA ILE A 165 -8.65 -4.21 -17.16
C ILE A 165 -10.13 -3.86 -17.04
N ILE A 166 -10.87 -4.18 -18.09
CA ILE A 166 -12.33 -4.01 -18.19
C ILE A 166 -12.92 -5.36 -18.59
N PHE A 167 -13.98 -5.75 -17.92
CA PHE A 167 -14.73 -6.96 -18.26
C PHE A 167 -16.12 -6.60 -18.76
N ASP A 168 -16.52 -7.20 -19.90
CA ASP A 168 -17.83 -6.96 -20.52
C ASP A 168 -18.99 -7.52 -19.68
N ASP A 169 -18.73 -8.60 -18.91
CA ASP A 169 -19.73 -9.21 -18.03
C ASP A 169 -19.82 -8.42 -16.72
N PRO A 170 -20.99 -7.84 -16.39
CA PRO A 170 -21.16 -7.03 -15.17
C PRO A 170 -20.88 -7.76 -13.86
N GLU A 171 -21.13 -9.07 -13.78
CA GLU A 171 -20.86 -9.86 -12.56
C GLU A 171 -19.34 -10.11 -12.41
N VAL A 172 -18.65 -10.32 -13.52
CA VAL A 172 -17.18 -10.42 -13.52
C VAL A 172 -16.55 -9.09 -13.16
N GLU A 173 -17.01 -7.98 -13.75
CA GLU A 173 -16.53 -6.63 -13.43
C GLU A 173 -16.74 -6.27 -11.97
N LYS A 174 -17.92 -6.57 -11.42
CA LYS A 174 -18.20 -6.38 -9.99
C LYS A 174 -17.26 -7.19 -9.11
N ARG A 175 -17.01 -8.45 -9.46
CA ARG A 175 -16.09 -9.31 -8.70
C ARG A 175 -14.65 -8.81 -8.78
N TYR A 176 -14.23 -8.33 -9.93
CA TYR A 176 -12.93 -7.68 -10.13
C TYR A 176 -12.77 -6.47 -9.23
N ASP A 177 -13.76 -5.57 -9.18
CA ASP A 177 -13.75 -4.39 -8.33
C ASP A 177 -13.67 -4.74 -6.84
N GLU A 178 -14.46 -5.73 -6.38
CA GLU A 178 -14.45 -6.20 -5.00
C GLU A 178 -13.08 -6.76 -4.59
N LEU A 179 -12.47 -7.58 -5.44
CA LEU A 179 -11.16 -8.19 -5.17
C LEU A 179 -10.05 -7.14 -5.21
N SER A 180 -10.12 -6.19 -6.15
CA SER A 180 -9.15 -5.09 -6.27
C SER A 180 -9.20 -4.18 -5.03
N ALA A 181 -10.39 -3.82 -4.57
CA ALA A 181 -10.56 -3.03 -3.35
C ALA A 181 -10.03 -3.75 -2.11
N LYS A 182 -10.28 -5.07 -1.99
CA LYS A 182 -9.75 -5.89 -0.90
C LYS A 182 -8.23 -5.97 -0.93
N LEU A 183 -7.64 -6.19 -2.11
CA LEU A 183 -6.19 -6.24 -2.26
C LEU A 183 -5.55 -4.92 -1.86
N TYR A 184 -6.10 -3.81 -2.35
CA TYR A 184 -5.62 -2.47 -2.00
C TYR A 184 -5.66 -2.22 -0.47
N GLY A 185 -6.76 -2.59 0.18
CA GLY A 185 -6.87 -2.53 1.65
C GLY A 185 -5.84 -3.39 2.36
N ALA A 186 -5.72 -4.66 1.97
CA ALA A 186 -4.78 -5.60 2.58
C ALA A 186 -3.32 -5.19 2.43
N ILE A 187 -2.94 -4.60 1.29
CA ILE A 187 -1.60 -4.03 1.07
C ILE A 187 -1.34 -2.87 2.04
N ASN A 188 -2.26 -1.91 2.11
CA ASN A 188 -2.12 -0.74 2.98
C ASN A 188 -2.04 -1.14 4.46
N ASP A 189 -2.89 -2.07 4.90
CA ASP A 189 -2.89 -2.59 6.27
C ASP A 189 -1.58 -3.34 6.58
N SER A 190 -1.01 -4.06 5.60
CA SER A 190 0.28 -4.74 5.74
C SER A 190 1.43 -3.74 5.94
N VAL A 191 1.47 -2.67 5.14
CA VAL A 191 2.46 -1.60 5.29
C VAL A 191 2.34 -0.94 6.66
N LEU A 192 1.12 -0.60 7.09
CA LEU A 192 0.86 0.00 8.40
C LEU A 192 1.30 -0.92 9.54
N ALA A 193 0.98 -2.22 9.45
CA ALA A 193 1.34 -3.19 10.47
C ALA A 193 2.87 -3.32 10.60
N VAL A 194 3.60 -3.41 9.48
CA VAL A 194 5.05 -3.56 9.53
C VAL A 194 5.74 -2.31 10.06
N VAL A 195 5.36 -1.12 9.57
CA VAL A 195 6.04 0.13 9.92
C VAL A 195 5.74 0.57 11.36
N ASN A 196 4.57 0.23 11.91
CA ASN A 196 4.12 0.70 13.22
C ASN A 196 4.41 -0.28 14.38
N VAL A 197 4.95 -1.46 14.12
CA VAL A 197 5.23 -2.51 15.15
C VAL A 197 6.64 -2.38 15.75
N VAL A 198 7.41 -1.37 15.40
CA VAL A 198 8.76 -1.12 15.92
C VAL A 198 8.73 -0.40 17.26
#